data_7b23495e526ef2c67a5b45ac68405be3
#
_entry.id   7b23495e526ef2c67a5b45ac68405be3
#
_cell.length_a   1.000
_cell.length_b   1.000
_cell.length_c   1.000
_cell.angle_alpha   90.00
_cell.angle_beta   90.00
_cell.angle_gamma   90.00
#
_symmetry.space_group_name_H-M   'P 1'
#
loop_
_entity.id
_entity.type
_entity.pdbx_description
1 polymer ?
#
loop_
_entity_poly.entity_id
_entity_poly.type
_entity_poly.pdbx_seq_one_letter_code
_entity_poly.pdbx_strand_id
1 'polypeptide(L)'
;LSGVEPNLVIPSLLNDEILGEGQYDNAIKPSNIDNAYFVSFKNFDSELLQTSFQKRISASDYFKKINEIKKQRESNLFLSLNLDERKLIQESDKNNTLELVNFGRTLSGKKEFVNFSEYEDYEAEDDFIMDAEIDQSFKVLIELIELES
;
A
#
# COMPACT_ATOMS: atom_id res chain seq x y z
N LEU A 1 -19.75 0.41 3.76
CA LEU A 1 -18.53 1.13 4.16
C LEU A 1 -18.88 2.03 5.33
N SER A 2 -18.30 1.78 6.48
CA SER A 2 -18.44 2.63 7.67
C SER A 2 -17.22 3.56 7.68
N GLY A 3 -17.41 4.88 7.64
CA GLY A 3 -16.33 5.83 7.77
C GLY A 3 -16.34 6.91 6.71
N VAL A 4 -15.27 7.70 6.70
CA VAL A 4 -15.01 8.74 5.70
C VAL A 4 -14.30 8.11 4.52
N GLU A 5 -14.84 8.31 3.32
CA GLU A 5 -14.18 7.87 2.09
C GLU A 5 -12.97 8.79 1.82
N PRO A 6 -11.74 8.24 1.71
CA PRO A 6 -10.56 9.06 1.48
C PRO A 6 -10.51 9.60 0.05
N ASN A 7 -10.04 10.83 -0.13
CA ASN A 7 -9.86 11.43 -1.44
C ASN A 7 -8.72 10.79 -2.25
N LEU A 8 -7.69 10.30 -1.56
CA LEU A 8 -6.53 9.64 -2.14
C LEU A 8 -6.31 8.28 -1.45
N VAL A 9 -6.17 7.24 -2.23
CA VAL A 9 -5.89 5.88 -1.72
C VAL A 9 -4.54 5.41 -2.26
N ILE A 10 -3.58 5.20 -1.36
CA ILE A 10 -2.29 4.62 -1.71
C ILE A 10 -2.47 3.10 -1.86
N PRO A 11 -2.09 2.51 -3.01
CA PRO A 11 -2.18 1.07 -3.19
C PRO A 11 -1.31 0.33 -2.15
N SER A 12 -1.88 -0.66 -1.48
CA SER A 12 -1.21 -1.48 -0.48
C SER A 12 -1.55 -2.96 -0.70
N LEU A 13 -0.73 -3.87 -0.20
CA LEU A 13 -1.02 -5.32 -0.22
C LEU A 13 -2.07 -5.72 0.83
N LEU A 14 -2.39 -4.85 1.77
CA LEU A 14 -3.45 -5.09 2.73
C LEU A 14 -4.78 -5.13 1.97
N ASN A 15 -5.56 -6.14 2.27
CA ASN A 15 -6.92 -6.25 1.73
C ASN A 15 -7.90 -5.79 2.82
N ASP A 16 -8.41 -4.57 2.69
CA ASP A 16 -9.35 -3.97 3.62
C ASP A 16 -10.65 -4.78 3.72
N GLU A 17 -11.01 -5.51 2.66
CA GLU A 17 -12.17 -6.39 2.68
C GLU A 17 -12.00 -7.59 3.61
N ILE A 18 -10.76 -8.04 3.85
CA ILE A 18 -10.48 -9.20 4.72
C ILE A 18 -10.21 -8.76 6.17
N LEU A 19 -9.65 -7.57 6.36
CA LEU A 19 -9.21 -7.08 7.67
C LEU A 19 -10.16 -6.04 8.29
N GLY A 20 -11.16 -5.57 7.53
CA GLY A 20 -12.06 -4.52 7.97
C GLY A 20 -13.14 -5.01 8.94
N GLU A 21 -13.46 -4.22 9.95
CA GLU A 21 -14.57 -4.47 10.90
C GLU A 21 -15.93 -4.63 10.21
N GLY A 22 -16.09 -4.07 9.01
CA GLY A 22 -17.33 -4.16 8.23
C GLY A 22 -17.76 -5.57 7.83
N GLN A 23 -16.89 -6.56 7.97
CA GLN A 23 -17.17 -7.97 7.67
C GLN A 23 -17.77 -8.75 8.84
N TYR A 24 -17.74 -8.22 10.04
CA TYR A 24 -18.33 -8.90 11.20
C TYR A 24 -19.84 -8.70 11.23
N ASP A 25 -20.58 -9.75 11.60
CA ASP A 25 -22.06 -9.73 11.71
C ASP A 25 -22.58 -8.63 12.66
N ASN A 26 -21.75 -8.21 13.61
CA ASN A 26 -22.02 -7.17 14.58
C ASN A 26 -21.34 -5.82 14.28
N ALA A 27 -20.83 -5.64 13.05
CA ALA A 27 -20.21 -4.39 12.64
C ALA A 27 -21.17 -3.21 12.82
N ILE A 28 -20.66 -2.11 13.35
CA ILE A 28 -21.44 -0.86 13.50
C ILE A 28 -21.68 -0.32 12.08
N LYS A 29 -22.96 -0.21 11.73
CA LYS A 29 -23.35 0.35 10.42
C LYS A 29 -23.03 1.84 10.37
N PRO A 30 -22.60 2.37 9.20
CA PRO A 30 -22.39 3.79 9.04
C PRO A 30 -23.68 4.54 9.34
N SER A 31 -23.60 5.57 10.16
CA SER A 31 -24.71 6.48 10.44
C SER A 31 -24.36 7.86 9.88
N ASN A 32 -25.33 8.52 9.25
CA ASN A 32 -25.19 9.92 8.91
C ASN A 32 -25.19 10.74 10.20
N ILE A 33 -24.14 11.51 10.42
CA ILE A 33 -24.06 12.45 11.53
C ILE A 33 -24.62 13.78 11.03
N ASP A 34 -25.92 14.01 11.25
CA ASP A 34 -26.63 15.17 10.71
C ASP A 34 -26.16 16.52 11.27
N ASN A 35 -25.31 16.52 12.31
CA ASN A 35 -24.80 17.73 12.98
C ASN A 35 -23.28 17.74 13.16
N ALA A 36 -22.51 17.12 12.23
CA ALA A 36 -21.08 17.25 12.27
C ALA A 36 -20.68 18.72 11.96
N TYR A 37 -20.00 19.36 12.90
CA TYR A 37 -19.34 20.62 12.64
C TYR A 37 -18.16 20.36 11.72
N PHE A 38 -18.37 20.52 10.41
CA PHE A 38 -17.29 20.48 9.45
C PHE A 38 -16.46 21.76 9.60
N VAL A 39 -15.22 21.61 10.00
CA VAL A 39 -14.26 22.69 9.84
C VAL A 39 -14.04 22.83 8.33
N SER A 40 -14.47 23.95 7.77
CA SER A 40 -14.18 24.27 6.37
C SER A 40 -12.67 24.45 6.24
N PHE A 41 -11.98 23.45 5.71
CA PHE A 41 -10.62 23.63 5.23
C PHE A 41 -10.66 24.58 4.02
N LYS A 42 -9.62 25.38 3.84
CA LYS A 42 -9.47 26.21 2.63
C LYS A 42 -9.64 25.32 1.40
N ASN A 43 -10.35 25.84 0.40
CA ASN A 43 -10.50 25.13 -0.86
C ASN A 43 -9.12 25.00 -1.52
N PHE A 44 -8.52 23.84 -1.42
CA PHE A 44 -7.37 23.48 -2.23
C PHE A 44 -7.84 22.82 -3.53
N ASP A 45 -7.04 22.90 -4.57
CA ASP A 45 -7.33 22.25 -5.84
C ASP A 45 -7.14 20.72 -5.71
N SER A 46 -8.21 20.04 -5.32
CA SER A 46 -8.24 18.60 -5.15
C SER A 46 -8.01 17.83 -6.46
N GLU A 47 -8.38 18.41 -7.62
CA GLU A 47 -8.19 17.77 -8.92
C GLU A 47 -6.72 17.79 -9.33
N LEU A 48 -6.01 18.88 -9.06
CA LEU A 48 -4.58 18.98 -9.33
C LEU A 48 -3.80 17.99 -8.47
N LEU A 49 -4.08 17.94 -7.17
CA LEU A 49 -3.47 16.98 -6.26
C LEU A 49 -3.73 15.53 -6.67
N GLN A 50 -4.98 15.21 -7.03
CA GLN A 50 -5.35 13.88 -7.48
C GLN A 50 -4.65 13.47 -8.78
N THR A 51 -4.56 14.40 -9.74
CA THR A 51 -3.87 14.15 -11.02
C THR A 51 -2.38 13.90 -10.80
N SER A 52 -1.72 14.72 -10.00
CA SER A 52 -0.30 14.58 -9.66
C SER A 52 -0.04 13.27 -8.92
N PHE A 53 -0.85 12.93 -7.95
CA PHE A 53 -0.81 11.67 -7.22
C PHE A 53 -0.93 10.47 -8.15
N GLN A 54 -1.96 10.42 -9.00
CA GLN A 54 -2.17 9.31 -9.95
C GLN A 54 -1.00 9.15 -10.93
N LYS A 55 -0.42 10.26 -11.37
CA LYS A 55 0.78 10.24 -12.22
C LYS A 55 1.96 9.59 -11.50
N ARG A 56 2.20 9.91 -10.23
CA ARG A 56 3.27 9.31 -9.42
C ARG A 56 3.04 7.81 -9.18
N ILE A 57 1.81 7.43 -8.79
CA ILE A 57 1.46 6.02 -8.56
C ILE A 57 1.66 5.20 -9.84
N SER A 58 1.15 5.67 -10.98
CA SER A 58 1.25 4.95 -12.25
C SER A 58 2.68 4.87 -12.81
N ALA A 59 3.54 5.84 -12.49
CA ALA A 59 4.94 5.84 -12.89
C ALA A 59 5.82 4.93 -12.00
N SER A 60 5.41 4.67 -10.76
CA SER A 60 6.19 3.90 -9.80
C SER A 60 6.16 2.40 -10.09
N ASP A 61 7.33 1.80 -10.20
CA ASP A 61 7.45 0.34 -10.39
C ASP A 61 7.04 -0.44 -9.14
N TYR A 62 7.22 0.13 -7.95
CA TYR A 62 6.70 -0.43 -6.70
C TYR A 62 5.18 -0.62 -6.74
N PHE A 63 4.42 0.42 -7.07
CA PHE A 63 2.96 0.33 -7.09
C PHE A 63 2.44 -0.51 -8.26
N LYS A 64 3.16 -0.59 -9.39
CA LYS A 64 2.87 -1.55 -10.45
C LYS A 64 3.01 -2.99 -9.91
N LYS A 65 4.09 -3.27 -9.19
CA LYS A 65 4.32 -4.58 -8.57
C LYS A 65 3.25 -4.94 -7.55
N ILE A 66 2.85 -4.01 -6.69
CA ILE A 66 1.72 -4.20 -5.75
C ILE A 66 0.46 -4.64 -6.50
N ASN A 67 0.13 -3.95 -7.60
CA ASN A 67 -1.06 -4.27 -8.40
C ASN A 67 -0.95 -5.64 -9.10
N GLU A 68 0.24 -6.04 -9.54
CA GLU A 68 0.48 -7.38 -10.10
C GLU A 68 0.26 -8.46 -9.05
N ILE A 69 0.83 -8.29 -7.85
CA ILE A 69 0.67 -9.25 -6.75
C ILE A 69 -0.81 -9.36 -6.35
N LYS A 70 -1.53 -8.24 -6.27
CA LYS A 70 -2.99 -8.26 -6.00
C LYS A 70 -3.74 -9.09 -7.02
N LYS A 71 -3.52 -8.85 -8.31
CA LYS A 71 -4.15 -9.62 -9.40
C LYS A 71 -3.81 -11.11 -9.34
N GLN A 72 -2.56 -11.45 -9.00
CA GLN A 72 -2.16 -12.85 -8.83
C GLN A 72 -2.89 -13.51 -7.65
N ARG A 73 -3.02 -12.80 -6.51
CA ARG A 73 -3.76 -13.30 -5.34
C ARG A 73 -5.25 -13.48 -5.63
N GLU A 74 -5.87 -12.53 -6.32
CA GLU A 74 -7.27 -12.62 -6.75
C GLU A 74 -7.52 -13.80 -7.70
N SER A 75 -6.55 -14.10 -8.59
CA SER A 75 -6.66 -15.28 -9.47
C SER A 75 -6.45 -16.61 -8.75
N ASN A 76 -5.76 -16.59 -7.60
CA ASN A 76 -5.40 -17.77 -6.80
C ASN A 76 -6.23 -17.88 -5.50
N LEU A 77 -7.52 -17.54 -5.56
CA LEU A 77 -8.43 -17.58 -4.39
C LEU A 77 -8.52 -18.96 -3.73
N PHE A 78 -8.19 -20.02 -4.45
CA PHE A 78 -8.22 -21.38 -3.93
C PHE A 78 -6.79 -21.94 -3.81
N LEU A 79 -6.42 -22.35 -2.60
CA LEU A 79 -5.18 -23.06 -2.34
C LEU A 79 -5.21 -24.41 -3.06
N SER A 80 -4.29 -24.60 -4.00
CA SER A 80 -4.13 -25.92 -4.63
C SER A 80 -3.72 -26.98 -3.62
N LEU A 81 -4.30 -28.18 -3.72
CA LEU A 81 -3.87 -29.36 -2.96
C LEU A 81 -2.61 -30.00 -3.54
N ASN A 82 -2.21 -29.59 -4.75
CA ASN A 82 -0.98 -30.08 -5.40
C ASN A 82 0.25 -29.44 -4.74
N LEU A 83 1.16 -30.29 -4.25
CA LEU A 83 2.37 -29.88 -3.55
C LEU A 83 3.31 -29.05 -4.45
N ASP A 84 3.44 -29.44 -5.73
CA ASP A 84 4.37 -28.76 -6.64
C ASP A 84 3.85 -27.37 -7.01
N GLU A 85 2.54 -27.22 -7.22
CA GLU A 85 1.92 -25.92 -7.43
C GLU A 85 2.07 -25.00 -6.20
N ARG A 86 1.90 -25.55 -4.99
CA ARG A 86 2.12 -24.78 -3.75
C ARG A 86 3.55 -24.32 -3.60
N LYS A 87 4.54 -25.15 -3.97
CA LYS A 87 5.96 -24.72 -3.95
C LYS A 87 6.23 -23.58 -4.92
N LEU A 88 5.66 -23.65 -6.13
CA LEU A 88 5.79 -22.57 -7.12
C LEU A 88 5.17 -21.26 -6.63
N ILE A 89 4.00 -21.31 -6.00
CA ILE A 89 3.36 -20.14 -5.39
C ILE A 89 4.25 -19.57 -4.28
N GLN A 90 4.76 -20.42 -3.39
CA GLN A 90 5.64 -19.99 -2.30
C GLN A 90 6.94 -19.35 -2.81
N GLU A 91 7.53 -19.89 -3.86
CA GLU A 91 8.73 -19.32 -4.49
C GLU A 91 8.43 -17.98 -5.14
N SER A 92 7.28 -17.85 -5.82
CA SER A 92 6.79 -16.59 -6.36
C SER A 92 6.58 -15.54 -5.26
N ASP A 93 5.98 -15.92 -4.13
CA ASP A 93 5.75 -15.01 -2.99
C ASP A 93 7.07 -14.55 -2.36
N LYS A 94 8.06 -15.43 -2.24
CA LYS A 94 9.41 -15.07 -1.77
C LYS A 94 10.08 -14.05 -2.70
N ASN A 95 10.01 -14.26 -4.00
CA ASN A 95 10.57 -13.34 -4.99
C ASN A 95 9.86 -11.98 -4.96
N ASN A 96 8.54 -11.97 -4.89
CA ASN A 96 7.75 -10.74 -4.76
C ASN A 96 8.11 -9.96 -3.48
N THR A 97 8.26 -10.66 -2.35
CA THR A 97 8.68 -10.05 -1.08
C THR A 97 10.07 -9.43 -1.20
N LEU A 98 11.02 -10.16 -1.78
CA LEU A 98 12.39 -9.67 -1.98
C LEU A 98 12.42 -8.41 -2.84
N GLU A 99 11.67 -8.37 -3.94
CA GLU A 99 11.58 -7.19 -4.80
C GLU A 99 11.03 -5.97 -4.03
N LEU A 100 9.95 -6.14 -3.27
CA LEU A 100 9.37 -5.04 -2.50
C LEU A 100 10.30 -4.53 -1.39
N VAL A 101 10.97 -5.43 -0.68
CA VAL A 101 11.96 -5.06 0.35
C VAL A 101 13.14 -4.32 -0.27
N ASN A 102 13.66 -4.80 -1.39
CA ASN A 102 14.75 -4.16 -2.11
C ASN A 102 14.37 -2.77 -2.61
N PHE A 103 13.11 -2.57 -2.97
CA PHE A 103 12.62 -1.25 -3.33
C PHE A 103 12.76 -0.25 -2.19
N GLY A 104 12.32 -0.63 -0.96
CA GLY A 104 12.49 0.21 0.24
C GLY A 104 13.97 0.45 0.58
N ARG A 105 14.83 -0.55 0.41
CA ARG A 105 16.28 -0.41 0.61
C ARG A 105 16.90 0.58 -0.38
N THR A 106 16.51 0.50 -1.65
CA THR A 106 16.97 1.44 -2.69
C THR A 106 16.53 2.86 -2.38
N LEU A 107 15.27 3.08 -1.96
CA LEU A 107 14.80 4.39 -1.50
C LEU A 107 15.61 4.93 -0.32
N SER A 108 16.08 4.04 0.56
CA SER A 108 16.91 4.39 1.73
C SER A 108 18.40 4.50 1.42
N GLY A 109 18.80 4.35 0.14
CA GLY A 109 20.21 4.35 -0.26
C GLY A 109 21.02 3.14 0.22
N LYS A 110 20.34 2.02 0.55
CA LYS A 110 20.95 0.79 1.06
C LYS A 110 21.16 -0.21 -0.08
N LYS A 111 22.12 -1.11 0.10
CA LYS A 111 22.37 -2.20 -0.84
C LYS A 111 21.21 -3.19 -0.84
N GLU A 112 20.80 -3.61 -2.03
CA GLU A 112 19.78 -4.65 -2.23
C GLU A 112 20.28 -6.01 -1.74
N PHE A 113 19.36 -6.85 -1.26
CA PHE A 113 19.60 -8.25 -1.01
C PHE A 113 19.68 -9.01 -2.33
N VAL A 114 20.64 -9.92 -2.45
CA VAL A 114 20.84 -10.71 -3.67
C VAL A 114 19.82 -11.84 -3.79
N ASN A 115 19.38 -12.40 -2.65
CA ASN A 115 18.44 -13.51 -2.59
C ASN A 115 17.62 -13.45 -1.30
N PHE A 116 16.56 -14.26 -1.26
CA PHE A 116 15.63 -14.29 -0.13
C PHE A 116 16.29 -14.79 1.17
N SER A 117 17.29 -15.68 1.09
CA SER A 117 18.00 -16.16 2.28
C SER A 117 18.80 -15.04 2.95
N GLU A 118 19.43 -14.16 2.18
CA GLU A 118 20.13 -12.98 2.71
C GLU A 118 19.17 -12.05 3.46
N TYR A 119 17.92 -11.95 2.98
CA TYR A 119 16.87 -11.20 3.67
C TYR A 119 16.39 -11.91 4.96
N GLU A 120 16.20 -13.24 4.93
CA GLU A 120 15.78 -14.02 6.10
C GLU A 120 16.84 -14.00 7.22
N ASP A 121 18.12 -14.02 6.84
CA ASP A 121 19.26 -13.99 7.79
C ASP A 121 19.59 -12.58 8.29
N TYR A 122 18.94 -11.55 7.72
CA TYR A 122 19.19 -10.16 8.11
C TYR A 122 18.52 -9.86 9.45
N GLU A 123 19.33 -9.72 10.49
CA GLU A 123 18.90 -9.16 11.76
C GLU A 123 18.72 -7.64 11.58
N ALA A 124 17.48 -7.18 11.68
CA ALA A 124 17.17 -5.75 11.61
C ALA A 124 17.82 -5.06 12.83
N GLU A 125 19.06 -4.62 12.69
CA GLU A 125 19.57 -3.55 13.52
C GLU A 125 18.68 -2.32 13.31
N ASP A 126 18.60 -1.38 14.24
CA ASP A 126 17.74 -0.18 14.28
C ASP A 126 17.78 0.72 13.01
N ASP A 127 17.82 0.10 11.87
CA ASP A 127 17.95 0.69 10.55
C ASP A 127 16.58 1.05 10.00
N PHE A 128 16.25 2.34 10.04
CA PHE A 128 15.06 2.85 9.36
C PHE A 128 15.17 2.57 7.85
N ILE A 129 14.21 1.81 7.33
CA ILE A 129 14.01 1.61 5.88
C ILE A 129 12.80 2.42 5.47
N MET A 130 12.96 3.31 4.49
CA MET A 130 11.88 4.09 3.95
C MET A 130 10.88 3.17 3.25
N ASP A 131 9.65 3.19 3.73
CA ASP A 131 8.52 2.53 3.08
C ASP A 131 8.03 3.40 1.91
N ALA A 132 7.73 2.78 0.78
CA ALA A 132 7.27 3.49 -0.41
C ALA A 132 5.91 4.17 -0.21
N GLU A 133 5.03 3.58 0.62
CA GLU A 133 3.75 4.18 0.99
C GLU A 133 3.96 5.42 1.87
N ILE A 134 4.90 5.37 2.80
CA ILE A 134 5.28 6.52 3.66
C ILE A 134 5.90 7.63 2.80
N ASP A 135 6.85 7.30 1.91
CA ASP A 135 7.45 8.27 0.97
C ASP A 135 6.38 8.98 0.14
N GLN A 136 5.42 8.22 -0.38
CA GLN A 136 4.31 8.79 -1.15
C GLN A 136 3.40 9.67 -0.29
N SER A 137 3.16 9.30 0.96
CA SER A 137 2.38 10.11 1.91
C SER A 137 3.05 11.45 2.19
N PHE A 138 4.36 11.47 2.37
CA PHE A 138 5.13 12.71 2.52
C PHE A 138 5.05 13.60 1.28
N LYS A 139 5.15 13.03 0.08
CA LYS A 139 5.02 13.79 -1.18
C LYS A 139 3.65 14.44 -1.32
N VAL A 140 2.59 13.74 -0.97
CA VAL A 140 1.24 14.28 -0.94
C VAL A 140 1.12 15.43 0.06
N LEU A 141 1.68 15.26 1.27
CA LEU A 141 1.64 16.29 2.30
C LEU A 141 2.39 17.58 1.89
N ILE A 142 3.58 17.43 1.31
CA ILE A 142 4.37 18.56 0.80
C ILE A 142 3.59 19.32 -0.28
N GLU A 143 3.04 18.59 -1.26
CA GLU A 143 2.26 19.17 -2.35
C GLU A 143 1.00 19.90 -1.83
N LEU A 144 0.35 19.34 -0.80
CA LEU A 144 -0.80 19.96 -0.16
C LEU A 144 -0.43 21.30 0.52
N ILE A 145 0.73 21.35 1.21
CA ILE A 145 1.25 22.58 1.81
C ILE A 145 1.59 23.62 0.74
N GLU A 146 2.16 23.20 -0.39
CA GLU A 146 2.48 24.10 -1.50
C GLU A 146 1.22 24.69 -2.16
N LEU A 147 0.15 23.92 -2.26
CA LEU A 147 -1.13 24.36 -2.81
C LEU A 147 -1.89 25.32 -1.86
N GLU A 148 -1.61 25.30 -0.56
CA GLU A 148 -2.21 26.20 0.42
C GLU A 148 -1.44 27.54 0.57
N SER A 149 -0.23 27.65 0.03
CA SER A 149 0.66 28.81 0.14
C SER A 149 0.40 29.86 -0.92
#